data_db124136112fbb0ccc183f3a1e843643
#
_entry.id   db124136112fbb0ccc183f3a1e843643
#
_cell.length_a   1.000
_cell.length_b   1.000
_cell.length_c   1.000
_cell.angle_alpha   90.00
_cell.angle_beta   90.00
_cell.angle_gamma   90.00
#
_symmetry.space_group_name_H-M   'P 1'
#
loop_
_entity.id
_entity.type
_entity.pdbx_description
1 polymer ?
#
loop_
_entity_poly.entity_id
_entity_poly.type
_entity_poly.pdbx_seq_one_letter_code
_entity_poly.pdbx_strand_id
1 'polypeptide(L)'
;MKLLFFLFCFALVFGQVDVRGQVDRSKKPTPGPTPPLGLPNIQRAVLKNGLKVMLVEYHQVPMVQFNLVLGTGTTADPDGKPGTANLTTRMIDEGTEKRTALQVADELDFIGASISASTTYDGSFVNLQTLKEHVSTALDICSDVLLHATFPQKEFDRIKKDALTSLIQQKDQPVIIANKIFASKLYGDGHPYGRPSDGNEASVNKITIDDLKAFYGAYFEPNNATLIVVGDVSLSELVPMLERMLGHWKSKPAVETPLPQPSGEGKAAIYLIDKPQAAQSQIRVGQVGLSRNTVDYFPVTVMNTILGGGFSSRLNWNLREQKGYTYGTGSGFQFRKGAGPFSTTGGFRTNVTDSSVMETLKEIKRLRDEEVSESDLRFAKDFLTRSVARAFETPGQIAGQLANLVLYGLPDNYFDTYIQNIEKVTANDVKRVAERHLKPENMLIVAVGDVASIRSGLGKIGHGSIVVCDSEGKVVN
;
A
#
# COMPACT_ATOMS: atom_id res chain seq x y z
N MET A 1 -78.27 -4.84 -50.22
CA MET A 1 -77.39 -5.06 -49.09
C MET A 1 -76.01 -5.09 -49.64
N LYS A 2 -75.29 -3.88 -49.56
CA LYS A 2 -73.97 -3.71 -50.13
C LYS A 2 -73.01 -3.51 -48.94
N LEU A 3 -72.05 -4.39 -48.74
CA LEU A 3 -71.02 -4.36 -47.76
C LEU A 3 -69.87 -3.56 -48.35
N LEU A 4 -69.52 -2.36 -47.74
CA LEU A 4 -68.39 -1.57 -48.10
C LEU A 4 -67.19 -2.05 -47.30
N PHE A 5 -66.16 -2.50 -48.01
CA PHE A 5 -64.82 -2.78 -47.45
C PHE A 5 -63.95 -1.50 -47.44
N PHE A 6 -63.63 -1.00 -46.30
CA PHE A 6 -62.62 0.08 -46.15
C PHE A 6 -61.25 -0.54 -46.03
N LEU A 7 -60.43 -0.35 -47.07
CA LEU A 7 -59.00 -0.65 -47.06
C LEU A 7 -58.27 0.53 -46.40
N PHE A 8 -57.72 0.31 -45.21
CA PHE A 8 -56.86 1.26 -44.54
C PHE A 8 -55.41 1.00 -45.01
N CYS A 9 -54.89 1.81 -45.92
CA CYS A 9 -53.47 1.84 -46.29
C CYS A 9 -52.66 2.45 -45.14
N PHE A 10 -51.95 1.61 -44.36
CA PHE A 10 -50.94 2.07 -43.43
C PHE A 10 -49.64 2.32 -44.19
N ALA A 11 -49.36 3.57 -44.51
CA ALA A 11 -48.07 3.99 -45.07
C ALA A 11 -47.04 3.91 -43.95
N LEU A 12 -46.22 2.87 -43.93
CA LEU A 12 -45.00 2.78 -43.11
C LEU A 12 -43.99 3.78 -43.67
N VAL A 13 -43.92 4.92 -43.02
CA VAL A 13 -42.78 5.87 -43.18
C VAL A 13 -41.59 5.21 -42.49
N PHE A 14 -40.78 4.48 -43.27
CA PHE A 14 -39.43 4.13 -42.87
C PHE A 14 -38.60 5.44 -42.81
N GLY A 15 -38.61 6.07 -41.66
CA GLY A 15 -37.58 7.07 -41.35
C GLY A 15 -36.24 6.37 -41.46
N GLN A 16 -35.42 6.76 -42.42
CA GLN A 16 -34.01 6.40 -42.43
C GLN A 16 -33.41 6.95 -41.15
N VAL A 17 -33.27 6.07 -40.15
CA VAL A 17 -32.40 6.34 -38.99
C VAL A 17 -30.99 6.43 -39.62
N ASP A 18 -30.52 7.63 -39.73
CA ASP A 18 -29.15 7.93 -40.14
C ASP A 18 -28.24 7.30 -39.11
N VAL A 19 -27.77 6.06 -39.36
CA VAL A 19 -26.78 5.35 -38.54
C VAL A 19 -25.43 6.04 -38.78
N ARG A 20 -25.36 7.33 -38.40
CA ARG A 20 -24.12 8.04 -38.30
C ARG A 20 -23.34 7.49 -37.11
N GLY A 21 -22.34 6.69 -37.45
CA GLY A 21 -21.33 6.29 -36.50
C GLY A 21 -21.44 4.87 -35.96
N GLN A 22 -21.53 3.89 -36.84
CA GLN A 22 -21.12 2.53 -36.42
C GLN A 22 -19.61 2.63 -36.09
N VAL A 23 -19.31 2.64 -34.79
CA VAL A 23 -17.93 2.63 -34.30
C VAL A 23 -17.23 1.42 -34.89
N ASP A 24 -16.17 1.65 -35.68
CA ASP A 24 -15.33 0.58 -36.21
C ASP A 24 -14.62 -0.14 -35.04
N ARG A 25 -15.22 -1.23 -34.57
CA ARG A 25 -14.70 -2.01 -33.43
C ARG A 25 -13.41 -2.77 -33.76
N SER A 26 -12.97 -2.76 -35.02
CA SER A 26 -11.67 -3.32 -35.40
C SER A 26 -10.50 -2.39 -35.02
N LYS A 27 -10.80 -1.11 -34.82
CA LYS A 27 -9.80 -0.10 -34.41
C LYS A 27 -10.00 0.28 -32.96
N LYS A 28 -8.91 0.18 -32.18
CA LYS A 28 -8.92 0.71 -30.81
C LYS A 28 -9.16 2.22 -30.86
N PRO A 29 -10.06 2.78 -30.03
CA PRO A 29 -10.24 4.22 -29.93
C PRO A 29 -8.90 4.88 -29.56
N THR A 30 -8.54 5.93 -30.25
CA THR A 30 -7.39 6.75 -29.87
C THR A 30 -7.78 7.54 -28.61
N PRO A 31 -7.06 7.39 -27.51
CA PRO A 31 -7.36 8.15 -26.31
C PRO A 31 -7.20 9.65 -26.59
N GLY A 32 -8.09 10.46 -26.06
CA GLY A 32 -7.93 11.92 -26.06
C GLY A 32 -6.69 12.38 -25.27
N PRO A 33 -6.32 13.66 -25.32
CA PRO A 33 -5.24 14.20 -24.51
C PRO A 33 -5.53 13.94 -23.02
N THR A 34 -4.47 13.70 -22.24
CA THR A 34 -4.61 13.54 -20.79
C THR A 34 -5.18 14.84 -20.21
N PRO A 35 -6.33 14.81 -19.50
CA PRO A 35 -6.88 16.02 -18.91
C PRO A 35 -5.90 16.58 -17.87
N PRO A 36 -5.86 17.91 -17.71
CA PRO A 36 -5.07 18.50 -16.63
C PRO A 36 -5.55 17.94 -15.29
N LEU A 37 -4.61 17.62 -14.42
CA LEU A 37 -4.92 17.18 -13.06
C LEU A 37 -5.48 18.38 -12.31
N GLY A 38 -6.78 18.37 -12.02
CA GLY A 38 -7.44 19.36 -11.16
C GLY A 38 -7.05 19.11 -9.72
N LEU A 39 -5.88 19.61 -9.32
CA LEU A 39 -5.39 19.44 -7.96
C LEU A 39 -6.22 20.28 -6.99
N PRO A 40 -6.59 19.71 -5.85
CA PRO A 40 -7.28 20.47 -4.83
C PRO A 40 -6.36 21.54 -4.22
N ASN A 41 -6.92 22.69 -3.87
CA ASN A 41 -6.20 23.71 -3.11
C ASN A 41 -5.96 23.23 -1.68
N ILE A 42 -4.69 23.09 -1.29
CA ILE A 42 -4.31 22.64 0.05
C ILE A 42 -4.12 23.87 0.94
N GLN A 43 -5.04 24.09 1.87
CA GLN A 43 -4.94 25.11 2.91
C GLN A 43 -4.18 24.55 4.11
N ARG A 44 -3.44 25.39 4.82
CA ARG A 44 -2.63 24.99 5.98
C ARG A 44 -2.88 25.85 7.19
N ALA A 45 -2.84 25.22 8.36
CA ALA A 45 -2.82 25.88 9.66
C ALA A 45 -1.90 25.13 10.61
N VAL A 46 -1.53 25.77 11.70
CA VAL A 46 -0.82 25.15 12.81
C VAL A 46 -1.55 25.54 14.08
N LEU A 47 -1.99 24.56 14.86
CA LEU A 47 -2.62 24.79 16.15
C LEU A 47 -1.60 25.30 17.18
N LYS A 48 -2.08 25.92 18.27
CA LYS A 48 -1.21 26.47 19.33
C LYS A 48 -0.27 25.44 19.97
N ASN A 49 -0.66 24.16 19.97
CA ASN A 49 0.15 23.07 20.48
C ASN A 49 1.16 22.50 19.46
N GLY A 50 1.25 23.06 18.25
CA GLY A 50 2.17 22.66 17.20
C GLY A 50 1.60 21.63 16.22
N LEU A 51 0.36 21.12 16.40
CA LEU A 51 -0.25 20.20 15.45
C LEU A 51 -0.44 20.90 14.09
N LYS A 52 0.15 20.32 13.05
CA LYS A 52 0.00 20.78 11.67
C LYS A 52 -1.35 20.31 11.12
N VAL A 53 -2.04 21.19 10.41
CA VAL A 53 -3.33 20.90 9.76
C VAL A 53 -3.21 21.19 8.27
N MET A 54 -3.67 20.25 7.45
CA MET A 54 -3.84 20.41 6.01
C MET A 54 -5.31 20.22 5.68
N LEU A 55 -5.94 21.19 5.02
CA LEU A 55 -7.35 21.13 4.61
C LEU A 55 -7.47 21.19 3.10
N VAL A 56 -8.30 20.31 2.56
CA VAL A 56 -8.85 20.39 1.21
C VAL A 56 -10.38 20.50 1.33
N GLU A 57 -10.92 21.64 0.94
CA GLU A 57 -12.36 21.81 0.84
C GLU A 57 -12.92 20.98 -0.31
N TYR A 58 -13.92 20.13 0.00
CA TYR A 58 -14.54 19.23 -0.97
C TYR A 58 -16.05 19.20 -0.72
N HIS A 59 -16.80 20.01 -1.48
CA HIS A 59 -18.22 20.26 -1.27
C HIS A 59 -19.15 19.38 -2.14
N GLN A 60 -18.61 18.36 -2.84
CA GLN A 60 -19.43 17.50 -3.72
C GLN A 60 -20.30 16.51 -2.95
N VAL A 61 -19.89 16.17 -1.74
CA VAL A 61 -20.63 15.29 -0.82
C VAL A 61 -20.61 15.88 0.59
N PRO A 62 -21.71 15.76 1.37
CA PRO A 62 -21.80 16.33 2.71
C PRO A 62 -21.09 15.47 3.76
N MET A 63 -19.81 15.23 3.56
CA MET A 63 -18.98 14.42 4.47
C MET A 63 -17.61 15.04 4.69
N VAL A 64 -16.97 14.66 5.80
CA VAL A 64 -15.62 15.10 6.15
C VAL A 64 -14.80 13.88 6.55
N GLN A 65 -13.63 13.76 5.93
CA GLN A 65 -12.61 12.78 6.23
C GLN A 65 -11.47 13.45 7.01
N PHE A 66 -11.14 12.91 8.16
CA PHE A 66 -9.97 13.28 8.94
C PHE A 66 -8.96 12.14 8.89
N ASN A 67 -7.70 12.43 8.67
CA ASN A 67 -6.61 11.47 8.67
C ASN A 67 -5.44 12.05 9.47
N LEU A 68 -5.29 11.61 10.70
CA LEU A 68 -4.13 11.95 11.52
C LEU A 68 -2.97 11.04 11.11
N VAL A 69 -1.91 11.63 10.61
CA VAL A 69 -0.67 10.94 10.20
C VAL A 69 0.39 11.16 11.27
N LEU A 70 0.80 10.09 11.92
CA LEU A 70 1.93 10.07 12.86
C LEU A 70 3.18 9.59 12.12
N GLY A 71 4.28 10.31 12.25
CA GLY A 71 5.54 10.04 11.55
C GLY A 71 6.29 8.79 12.03
N THR A 72 5.66 7.95 12.86
CA THR A 72 6.26 6.76 13.49
C THR A 72 5.36 5.55 13.32
N GLY A 73 5.94 4.42 12.90
CA GLY A 73 5.25 3.16 12.71
C GLY A 73 5.99 2.00 13.39
N THR A 74 5.89 0.78 12.83
CA THR A 74 6.47 -0.43 13.43
C THR A 74 8.01 -0.45 13.41
N THR A 75 8.67 0.50 12.71
CA THR A 75 10.12 0.68 12.82
C THR A 75 10.56 1.09 14.22
N ALA A 76 9.65 1.65 15.01
CA ALA A 76 9.88 2.04 16.40
C ALA A 76 9.48 0.96 17.42
N ASP A 77 9.08 -0.23 17.00
CA ASP A 77 8.80 -1.33 17.92
C ASP A 77 10.02 -1.64 18.77
N PRO A 78 9.86 -1.83 20.10
CA PRO A 78 10.96 -2.19 20.98
C PRO A 78 11.63 -3.50 20.53
N ASP A 79 12.92 -3.63 20.80
CA ASP A 79 13.67 -4.84 20.48
C ASP A 79 13.04 -6.07 21.14
N GLY A 80 12.87 -7.13 20.36
CA GLY A 80 12.24 -8.37 20.78
C GLY A 80 10.71 -8.30 20.93
N LYS A 81 10.07 -7.15 20.65
CA LYS A 81 8.61 -6.94 20.72
C LYS A 81 8.01 -6.36 19.43
N PRO A 82 8.39 -6.85 18.21
CA PRO A 82 7.71 -6.42 16.99
C PRO A 82 6.20 -6.72 17.10
N GLY A 83 5.36 -5.80 16.61
CA GLY A 83 3.91 -5.83 16.75
C GLY A 83 3.37 -4.87 17.83
N THR A 84 4.25 -4.20 18.60
CA THR A 84 3.82 -3.24 19.64
C THR A 84 3.02 -2.08 19.03
N ALA A 85 3.51 -1.43 17.97
CA ALA A 85 2.80 -0.37 17.28
C ALA A 85 1.44 -0.84 16.73
N ASN A 86 1.40 -2.04 16.17
CA ASN A 86 0.17 -2.63 15.66
C ASN A 86 -0.86 -2.85 16.77
N LEU A 87 -0.47 -3.45 17.88
CA LEU A 87 -1.36 -3.63 19.02
C LEU A 87 -1.78 -2.31 19.65
N THR A 88 -0.90 -1.31 19.71
CA THR A 88 -1.22 0.03 20.22
C THR A 88 -2.31 0.70 19.37
N THR A 89 -2.19 0.67 18.05
CA THR A 89 -3.20 1.25 17.16
C THR A 89 -4.52 0.51 17.23
N ARG A 90 -4.51 -0.82 17.39
CA ARG A 90 -5.73 -1.63 17.55
C ARG A 90 -6.42 -1.45 18.90
N MET A 91 -5.73 -0.88 19.87
CA MET A 91 -6.26 -0.67 21.22
C MET A 91 -6.73 0.76 21.47
N ILE A 92 -6.48 1.70 20.54
CA ILE A 92 -6.70 3.13 20.79
C ILE A 92 -8.17 3.48 21.04
N ASP A 93 -9.09 2.81 20.35
CA ASP A 93 -10.55 3.00 20.43
C ASP A 93 -11.26 1.99 21.33
N GLU A 94 -10.50 1.15 22.02
CA GLU A 94 -11.03 0.08 22.90
C GLU A 94 -11.36 0.58 24.32
N GLY A 95 -11.43 1.88 24.53
CA GLY A 95 -11.88 2.52 25.74
C GLY A 95 -11.09 3.75 26.14
N THR A 96 -11.80 4.75 26.65
CA THR A 96 -11.28 6.03 27.11
C THR A 96 -11.59 6.23 28.59
N GLU A 97 -11.17 7.38 29.16
CA GLU A 97 -11.58 7.76 30.53
C GLU A 97 -13.10 7.97 30.66
N LYS A 98 -13.82 8.30 29.55
CA LYS A 98 -15.25 8.62 29.56
C LYS A 98 -16.11 7.54 28.94
N ARG A 99 -15.57 6.73 28.02
CA ARG A 99 -16.32 5.79 27.18
C ARG A 99 -15.70 4.40 27.24
N THR A 100 -16.51 3.38 27.37
CA THR A 100 -16.11 1.98 27.11
C THR A 100 -15.98 1.77 25.58
N ALA A 101 -15.33 0.68 25.17
CA ALA A 101 -15.23 0.29 23.76
C ALA A 101 -16.60 0.22 23.06
N LEU A 102 -17.60 -0.37 23.75
CA LEU A 102 -18.97 -0.47 23.24
C LEU A 102 -19.62 0.90 23.07
N GLN A 103 -19.43 1.81 24.04
CA GLN A 103 -19.98 3.17 23.93
C GLN A 103 -19.34 3.96 22.80
N VAL A 104 -18.02 3.81 22.57
CA VAL A 104 -17.35 4.42 21.41
C VAL A 104 -17.99 3.92 20.12
N ALA A 105 -18.18 2.61 19.98
CA ALA A 105 -18.78 2.00 18.80
C ALA A 105 -20.24 2.45 18.62
N ASP A 106 -21.07 2.37 19.67
CA ASP A 106 -22.50 2.71 19.62
C ASP A 106 -22.71 4.20 19.28
N GLU A 107 -21.92 5.11 19.89
CA GLU A 107 -22.04 6.56 19.63
C GLU A 107 -21.63 6.90 18.18
N LEU A 108 -20.60 6.24 17.63
CA LEU A 108 -20.18 6.42 16.24
C LEU A 108 -21.20 5.86 15.27
N ASP A 109 -21.69 4.65 15.51
CA ASP A 109 -22.72 4.01 14.66
C ASP A 109 -24.01 4.82 14.62
N PHE A 110 -24.42 5.41 15.75
CA PHE A 110 -25.62 6.25 15.84
C PHE A 110 -25.58 7.48 14.92
N ILE A 111 -24.40 8.06 14.71
CA ILE A 111 -24.19 9.22 13.82
C ILE A 111 -23.66 8.85 12.44
N GLY A 112 -23.56 7.54 12.12
CA GLY A 112 -22.99 7.06 10.85
C GLY A 112 -21.54 7.46 10.64
N ALA A 113 -20.77 7.61 11.73
CA ALA A 113 -19.35 7.91 11.69
C ALA A 113 -18.52 6.62 11.90
N SER A 114 -17.25 6.66 11.50
CA SER A 114 -16.33 5.56 11.75
C SER A 114 -14.95 6.07 12.14
N ILE A 115 -14.33 5.41 13.13
CA ILE A 115 -12.92 5.58 13.46
C ILE A 115 -12.19 4.30 13.09
N SER A 116 -10.98 4.43 12.54
CA SER A 116 -10.07 3.31 12.34
C SER A 116 -8.64 3.74 12.60
N ALA A 117 -7.85 2.88 13.20
CA ALA A 117 -6.43 3.12 13.40
C ALA A 117 -5.61 1.99 12.77
N SER A 118 -4.46 2.34 12.20
CA SER A 118 -3.57 1.40 11.54
C SER A 118 -2.13 1.86 11.61
N THR A 119 -1.20 0.94 11.39
CA THR A 119 0.22 1.28 11.31
C THR A 119 0.88 0.58 10.13
N THR A 120 1.88 1.25 9.57
CA THR A 120 2.82 0.71 8.58
C THR A 120 4.21 0.67 9.19
N TYR A 121 5.23 0.34 8.40
CA TYR A 121 6.60 0.46 8.89
C TYR A 121 6.95 1.89 9.30
N ASP A 122 6.56 2.88 8.50
CA ASP A 122 7.06 4.25 8.59
C ASP A 122 6.10 5.23 9.27
N GLY A 123 4.85 4.85 9.50
CA GLY A 123 3.85 5.74 10.09
C GLY A 123 2.66 5.01 10.69
N SER A 124 1.96 5.69 11.59
CA SER A 124 0.67 5.28 12.13
C SER A 124 -0.41 6.29 11.73
N PHE A 125 -1.63 5.82 11.61
CA PHE A 125 -2.76 6.59 11.08
C PHE A 125 -3.96 6.42 11.99
N VAL A 126 -4.67 7.51 12.27
CA VAL A 126 -6.00 7.48 12.86
C VAL A 126 -6.94 8.22 11.92
N ASN A 127 -7.93 7.51 11.41
CA ASN A 127 -8.89 8.02 10.44
C ASN A 127 -10.25 8.18 11.11
N LEU A 128 -10.91 9.30 10.87
CA LEU A 128 -12.30 9.53 11.22
C LEU A 128 -13.04 9.94 9.95
N GLN A 129 -14.16 9.30 9.67
CA GLN A 129 -15.09 9.68 8.62
C GLN A 129 -16.45 9.98 9.21
N THR A 130 -17.09 11.08 8.81
CA THR A 130 -18.39 11.49 9.33
C THR A 130 -19.14 12.35 8.32
N LEU A 131 -20.47 12.46 8.51
CA LEU A 131 -21.27 13.46 7.82
C LEU A 131 -20.97 14.86 8.36
N LYS A 132 -21.13 15.88 7.51
CA LYS A 132 -20.90 17.30 7.87
C LYS A 132 -21.65 17.72 9.13
N GLU A 133 -22.92 17.33 9.24
CA GLU A 133 -23.79 17.70 10.36
C GLU A 133 -23.33 17.11 11.71
N HIS A 134 -22.54 16.03 11.68
CA HIS A 134 -22.05 15.34 12.86
C HIS A 134 -20.57 15.59 13.17
N VAL A 135 -19.89 16.47 12.42
CA VAL A 135 -18.45 16.75 12.58
C VAL A 135 -18.08 17.08 14.03
N SER A 136 -18.85 17.94 14.70
CA SER A 136 -18.52 18.32 16.09
C SER A 136 -18.62 17.15 17.06
N THR A 137 -19.65 16.30 16.94
CA THR A 137 -19.85 15.12 17.80
C THR A 137 -18.79 14.06 17.50
N ALA A 138 -18.54 13.78 16.23
CA ALA A 138 -17.53 12.80 15.80
C ALA A 138 -16.11 13.20 16.23
N LEU A 139 -15.78 14.52 16.16
CA LEU A 139 -14.50 15.03 16.65
C LEU A 139 -14.38 14.94 18.18
N ASP A 140 -15.47 15.13 18.94
CA ASP A 140 -15.46 14.93 20.40
C ASP A 140 -15.11 13.48 20.76
N ILE A 141 -15.75 12.52 20.09
CA ILE A 141 -15.44 11.08 20.29
C ILE A 141 -14.00 10.77 19.86
N CYS A 142 -13.58 11.25 18.68
CA CYS A 142 -12.23 11.00 18.15
C CYS A 142 -11.14 11.63 19.03
N SER A 143 -11.36 12.85 19.55
CA SER A 143 -10.42 13.49 20.46
C SER A 143 -10.33 12.77 21.80
N ASP A 144 -11.42 12.23 22.32
CA ASP A 144 -11.42 11.41 23.54
C ASP A 144 -10.65 10.10 23.32
N VAL A 145 -10.89 9.40 22.20
CA VAL A 145 -10.13 8.21 21.78
C VAL A 145 -8.65 8.54 21.62
N LEU A 146 -8.32 9.65 20.98
CA LEU A 146 -6.93 10.02 20.70
C LEU A 146 -6.16 10.50 21.93
N LEU A 147 -6.80 11.19 22.86
CA LEU A 147 -6.13 11.86 23.99
C LEU A 147 -6.26 11.11 25.32
N HIS A 148 -7.28 10.28 25.47
CA HIS A 148 -7.67 9.67 26.73
C HIS A 148 -7.82 8.15 26.66
N ALA A 149 -7.13 7.49 25.70
CA ALA A 149 -7.09 6.04 25.61
C ALA A 149 -6.57 5.40 26.92
N THR A 150 -7.31 4.48 27.50
CA THR A 150 -6.99 3.86 28.80
C THR A 150 -6.32 2.50 28.70
N PHE A 151 -6.42 1.85 27.54
CA PHE A 151 -5.91 0.50 27.29
C PHE A 151 -6.43 -0.51 28.34
N PRO A 152 -7.77 -0.79 28.41
CA PRO A 152 -8.32 -1.67 29.44
C PRO A 152 -7.78 -3.09 29.32
N GLN A 153 -7.46 -3.75 30.45
CA GLN A 153 -6.88 -5.09 30.49
C GLN A 153 -7.73 -6.12 29.74
N LYS A 154 -9.06 -6.08 29.96
CA LYS A 154 -9.99 -7.00 29.30
C LYS A 154 -9.92 -6.94 27.78
N GLU A 155 -9.89 -5.71 27.22
CA GLU A 155 -9.83 -5.51 25.77
C GLU A 155 -8.44 -5.86 25.24
N PHE A 156 -7.37 -5.54 25.97
CA PHE A 156 -6.02 -5.98 25.62
C PHE A 156 -5.91 -7.51 25.51
N ASP A 157 -6.47 -8.25 26.48
CA ASP A 157 -6.44 -9.71 26.47
C ASP A 157 -7.22 -10.26 25.25
N ARG A 158 -8.35 -9.66 24.91
CA ARG A 158 -9.15 -9.98 23.72
C ARG A 158 -8.36 -9.72 22.42
N ILE A 159 -7.87 -8.49 22.25
CA ILE A 159 -7.12 -8.09 21.04
C ILE A 159 -5.83 -8.91 20.87
N LYS A 160 -5.12 -9.16 21.95
CA LYS A 160 -3.92 -10.00 21.94
C LYS A 160 -4.23 -11.44 21.54
N LYS A 161 -5.32 -12.02 22.05
CA LYS A 161 -5.79 -13.35 21.66
C LYS A 161 -6.16 -13.40 20.18
N ASP A 162 -6.87 -12.38 19.68
CA ASP A 162 -7.25 -12.27 18.26
C ASP A 162 -6.00 -12.16 17.37
N ALA A 163 -4.99 -11.38 17.81
CA ALA A 163 -3.72 -11.25 17.10
C ALA A 163 -2.98 -12.61 17.02
N LEU A 164 -2.90 -13.34 18.14
CA LEU A 164 -2.28 -14.68 18.18
C LEU A 164 -3.02 -15.68 17.29
N THR A 165 -4.36 -15.66 17.30
CA THR A 165 -5.19 -16.51 16.44
C THR A 165 -4.93 -16.20 14.96
N SER A 166 -4.86 -14.91 14.59
CA SER A 166 -4.53 -14.48 13.24
C SER A 166 -3.13 -14.95 12.81
N LEU A 167 -2.13 -14.84 13.69
CA LEU A 167 -0.76 -15.29 13.43
C LEU A 167 -0.69 -16.81 13.19
N ILE A 168 -1.48 -17.60 13.92
CA ILE A 168 -1.59 -19.05 13.69
C ILE A 168 -2.19 -19.33 12.30
N GLN A 169 -3.28 -18.68 11.95
CA GLN A 169 -3.93 -18.84 10.63
C GLN A 169 -3.01 -18.43 9.46
N GLN A 170 -2.16 -17.44 9.67
CA GLN A 170 -1.20 -16.96 8.65
C GLN A 170 -0.15 -18.03 8.30
N LYS A 171 0.17 -18.97 9.21
CA LYS A 171 1.13 -20.08 8.96
C LYS A 171 0.65 -21.04 7.86
N ASP A 172 -0.64 -21.04 7.56
CA ASP A 172 -1.21 -21.85 6.48
C ASP A 172 -1.38 -21.09 5.14
N GLN A 173 -1.01 -19.81 5.11
CA GLN A 173 -1.19 -18.95 3.93
C GLN A 173 0.14 -18.76 3.18
N PRO A 174 0.37 -19.45 2.04
CA PRO A 174 1.65 -19.41 1.32
C PRO A 174 2.11 -18.01 0.91
N VAL A 175 1.16 -17.13 0.57
CA VAL A 175 1.44 -15.72 0.20
C VAL A 175 2.04 -14.95 1.38
N ILE A 176 1.47 -15.12 2.59
CA ILE A 176 1.95 -14.44 3.80
C ILE A 176 3.30 -14.98 4.22
N ILE A 177 3.47 -16.31 4.21
CA ILE A 177 4.76 -16.98 4.48
C ILE A 177 5.84 -16.43 3.54
N ALA A 178 5.57 -16.40 2.22
CA ALA A 178 6.52 -15.90 1.24
C ALA A 178 6.93 -14.45 1.50
N ASN A 179 5.98 -13.57 1.85
CA ASN A 179 6.26 -12.16 2.15
C ASN A 179 7.12 -12.00 3.42
N LYS A 180 6.76 -12.68 4.50
CA LYS A 180 7.47 -12.61 5.79
C LYS A 180 8.91 -13.11 5.65
N ILE A 181 9.08 -14.28 5.03
CA ILE A 181 10.42 -14.86 4.84
C ILE A 181 11.24 -14.01 3.88
N PHE A 182 10.65 -13.52 2.79
CA PHE A 182 11.36 -12.63 1.87
C PHE A 182 11.88 -11.37 2.59
N ALA A 183 11.06 -10.70 3.38
CA ALA A 183 11.48 -9.53 4.14
C ALA A 183 12.58 -9.87 5.16
N SER A 184 12.39 -10.93 5.96
CA SER A 184 13.37 -11.37 6.96
C SER A 184 14.73 -11.73 6.33
N LYS A 185 14.74 -12.48 5.22
CA LYS A 185 15.99 -12.86 4.54
C LYS A 185 16.64 -11.70 3.80
N LEU A 186 15.86 -10.73 3.35
CA LEU A 186 16.34 -9.56 2.63
C LEU A 186 17.02 -8.54 3.54
N TYR A 187 16.42 -8.28 4.70
CA TYR A 187 16.89 -7.23 5.62
C TYR A 187 17.65 -7.78 6.83
N GLY A 188 17.45 -9.07 7.16
CA GLY A 188 17.90 -9.65 8.42
C GLY A 188 17.02 -9.29 9.62
N ASP A 189 17.06 -10.12 10.66
CA ASP A 189 16.19 -9.98 11.83
C ASP A 189 16.51 -8.73 12.69
N GLY A 190 17.72 -8.20 12.58
CA GLY A 190 18.14 -6.97 13.27
C GLY A 190 17.55 -5.69 12.67
N HIS A 191 17.12 -5.72 11.41
CA HIS A 191 16.59 -4.56 10.73
C HIS A 191 15.06 -4.47 10.89
N PRO A 192 14.49 -3.29 11.22
CA PRO A 192 13.03 -3.15 11.40
C PRO A 192 12.21 -3.63 10.20
N TYR A 193 12.66 -3.42 8.97
CA TYR A 193 11.96 -3.88 7.76
C TYR A 193 12.02 -5.40 7.54
N GLY A 194 12.89 -6.12 8.24
CA GLY A 194 12.93 -7.58 8.25
C GLY A 194 11.98 -8.20 9.27
N ARG A 195 11.47 -7.40 10.21
CA ARG A 195 10.55 -7.85 11.24
C ARG A 195 9.10 -7.77 10.71
N PRO A 196 8.23 -8.76 11.00
CA PRO A 196 6.81 -8.66 10.62
C PRO A 196 6.14 -7.50 11.36
N SER A 197 5.36 -6.69 10.65
CA SER A 197 4.65 -5.53 11.23
C SER A 197 3.59 -5.89 12.27
N ASP A 198 3.03 -7.09 12.18
CA ASP A 198 2.07 -7.66 13.13
C ASP A 198 2.74 -8.52 14.21
N GLY A 199 4.08 -8.58 14.20
CA GLY A 199 4.87 -9.40 15.08
C GLY A 199 4.84 -10.90 14.72
N ASN A 200 5.25 -11.72 15.66
CA ASN A 200 5.12 -13.18 15.64
C ASN A 200 4.61 -13.67 17.01
N GLU A 201 4.26 -14.93 17.14
CA GLU A 201 3.72 -15.49 18.39
C GLU A 201 4.65 -15.22 19.60
N ALA A 202 5.97 -15.36 19.41
CA ALA A 202 6.94 -15.15 20.48
C ALA A 202 7.00 -13.69 20.94
N SER A 203 6.95 -12.74 20.01
CA SER A 203 6.95 -11.31 20.32
C SER A 203 5.64 -10.85 20.92
N VAL A 204 4.50 -11.21 20.30
CA VAL A 204 3.16 -10.82 20.78
C VAL A 204 2.90 -11.35 22.19
N ASN A 205 3.34 -12.57 22.51
CA ASN A 205 3.23 -13.10 23.88
C ASN A 205 3.99 -12.26 24.91
N LYS A 206 5.11 -11.63 24.54
CA LYS A 206 5.92 -10.78 25.43
C LYS A 206 5.39 -9.34 25.58
N ILE A 207 4.56 -8.89 24.65
CA ILE A 207 4.00 -7.53 24.69
C ILE A 207 3.01 -7.41 25.85
N THR A 208 3.14 -6.32 26.61
CA THR A 208 2.30 -5.97 27.77
C THR A 208 1.56 -4.65 27.53
N ILE A 209 0.57 -4.35 28.36
CA ILE A 209 -0.12 -3.04 28.32
C ILE A 209 0.86 -1.89 28.54
N ASP A 210 1.85 -2.07 29.41
CA ASP A 210 2.85 -1.02 29.68
C ASP A 210 3.69 -0.72 28.43
N ASP A 211 3.96 -1.70 27.58
CA ASP A 211 4.62 -1.47 26.29
C ASP A 211 3.75 -0.63 25.36
N LEU A 212 2.43 -0.90 25.31
CA LEU A 212 1.49 -0.11 24.52
C LEU A 212 1.39 1.32 25.04
N LYS A 213 1.26 1.51 26.34
CA LYS A 213 1.25 2.83 27.00
C LYS A 213 2.55 3.60 26.77
N ALA A 214 3.68 2.91 26.80
CA ALA A 214 5.00 3.51 26.53
C ALA A 214 5.09 3.97 25.06
N PHE A 215 4.67 3.12 24.11
CA PHE A 215 4.65 3.46 22.68
C PHE A 215 3.69 4.63 22.40
N TYR A 216 2.46 4.56 22.90
CA TYR A 216 1.48 5.63 22.79
C TYR A 216 2.02 6.94 23.39
N GLY A 217 2.54 6.89 24.60
CA GLY A 217 3.08 8.06 25.29
C GLY A 217 4.32 8.67 24.64
N ALA A 218 5.09 7.91 23.87
CA ALA A 218 6.27 8.39 23.15
C ALA A 218 5.95 8.98 21.78
N TYR A 219 4.99 8.43 21.04
CA TYR A 219 4.83 8.73 19.62
C TYR A 219 3.49 9.36 19.25
N PHE A 220 2.44 9.24 20.08
CA PHE A 220 1.17 9.91 19.85
C PHE A 220 1.22 11.30 20.47
N GLU A 221 1.73 12.25 19.69
CA GLU A 221 1.93 13.62 20.11
C GLU A 221 1.84 14.61 18.93
N PRO A 222 1.46 15.88 19.15
CA PRO A 222 1.18 16.82 18.07
C PRO A 222 2.41 17.16 17.21
N ASN A 223 3.64 17.17 17.76
CA ASN A 223 4.85 17.46 16.99
C ASN A 223 5.25 16.33 16.02
N ASN A 224 4.80 15.09 16.29
CA ASN A 224 5.01 13.94 15.43
C ASN A 224 3.83 13.75 14.46
N ALA A 225 2.83 14.63 14.49
CA ALA A 225 1.56 14.45 13.80
C ALA A 225 1.27 15.55 12.78
N THR A 226 0.52 15.18 11.75
CA THR A 226 -0.16 16.12 10.85
C THR A 226 -1.59 15.63 10.66
N LEU A 227 -2.56 16.50 10.89
CA LEU A 227 -3.97 16.24 10.64
C LEU A 227 -4.34 16.69 9.23
N ILE A 228 -4.74 15.76 8.40
CA ILE A 228 -5.24 16.00 7.06
C ILE A 228 -6.77 15.94 7.12
N VAL A 229 -7.43 16.97 6.60
CA VAL A 229 -8.89 17.06 6.54
C VAL A 229 -9.30 17.27 5.09
N VAL A 230 -10.25 16.47 4.61
CA VAL A 230 -10.81 16.60 3.27
C VAL A 230 -12.33 16.50 3.37
N GLY A 231 -13.05 17.52 2.95
CA GLY A 231 -14.51 17.47 3.02
C GLY A 231 -15.20 18.82 3.00
N ASP A 232 -16.49 18.79 3.30
CA ASP A 232 -17.35 19.96 3.29
C ASP A 232 -17.25 20.77 4.60
N VAL A 233 -16.11 21.40 4.77
CA VAL A 233 -15.78 22.28 5.91
C VAL A 233 -14.76 23.32 5.46
N SER A 234 -14.91 24.56 5.95
CA SER A 234 -13.91 25.62 5.72
C SER A 234 -12.85 25.68 6.82
N LEU A 235 -11.70 26.29 6.51
CA LEU A 235 -10.62 26.44 7.49
C LEU A 235 -11.05 27.30 8.68
N SER A 236 -11.87 28.31 8.44
CA SER A 236 -12.41 29.21 9.48
C SER A 236 -13.35 28.52 10.46
N GLU A 237 -14.10 27.51 10.02
CA GLU A 237 -14.95 26.66 10.87
C GLU A 237 -14.12 25.59 11.60
N LEU A 238 -13.16 24.99 10.90
CA LEU A 238 -12.40 23.85 11.36
C LEU A 238 -11.42 24.21 12.50
N VAL A 239 -10.59 25.25 12.32
CA VAL A 239 -9.51 25.57 13.27
C VAL A 239 -10.04 25.83 14.69
N PRO A 240 -11.12 26.63 14.92
CA PRO A 240 -11.66 26.79 16.27
C PRO A 240 -12.17 25.49 16.90
N MET A 241 -12.73 24.57 16.12
CA MET A 241 -13.14 23.25 16.60
C MET A 241 -11.93 22.43 17.03
N LEU A 242 -10.89 22.36 16.19
CA LEU A 242 -9.67 21.60 16.48
C LEU A 242 -8.93 22.17 17.70
N GLU A 243 -8.84 23.50 17.86
CA GLU A 243 -8.24 24.13 19.04
C GLU A 243 -8.98 23.74 20.32
N ARG A 244 -10.33 23.67 20.28
CA ARG A 244 -11.13 23.25 21.43
C ARG A 244 -10.95 21.77 21.76
N MET A 245 -10.90 20.89 20.74
CA MET A 245 -10.88 19.42 20.91
C MET A 245 -9.45 18.88 21.11
N LEU A 246 -8.48 19.39 20.35
CA LEU A 246 -7.11 18.87 20.31
C LEU A 246 -6.06 19.84 20.88
N GLY A 247 -6.42 21.10 21.17
CA GLY A 247 -5.48 22.11 21.67
C GLY A 247 -4.84 21.78 23.02
N HIS A 248 -5.45 20.88 23.79
CA HIS A 248 -4.93 20.38 25.06
C HIS A 248 -3.93 19.22 24.92
N TRP A 249 -3.79 18.68 23.71
CA TRP A 249 -2.84 17.62 23.42
C TRP A 249 -1.40 18.14 23.62
N LYS A 250 -0.73 17.61 24.65
CA LYS A 250 0.57 18.11 25.07
C LYS A 250 1.67 17.67 24.09
N SER A 251 2.45 18.63 23.66
CA SER A 251 3.65 18.41 22.87
C SER A 251 4.81 17.93 23.72
N LYS A 252 5.61 17.02 23.18
CA LYS A 252 6.85 16.49 23.76
C LYS A 252 7.98 16.57 22.72
N PRO A 253 9.26 16.47 23.10
CA PRO A 253 10.34 16.33 22.13
C PRO A 253 10.13 15.08 21.27
N ALA A 254 10.27 15.24 19.95
CA ALA A 254 10.14 14.13 19.02
C ALA A 254 11.20 13.06 19.30
N VAL A 255 10.80 11.80 19.28
CA VAL A 255 11.72 10.65 19.41
C VAL A 255 12.09 10.20 18.00
N GLU A 256 13.36 10.38 17.64
CA GLU A 256 13.90 9.90 16.38
C GLU A 256 14.14 8.38 16.45
N THR A 257 13.73 7.67 15.40
CA THR A 257 14.00 6.24 15.25
C THR A 257 14.93 6.04 14.06
N PRO A 258 16.27 5.93 14.29
CA PRO A 258 17.21 5.75 13.20
C PRO A 258 17.02 4.38 12.54
N LEU A 259 17.04 4.35 11.20
CA LEU A 259 16.99 3.12 10.43
C LEU A 259 18.42 2.64 10.13
N PRO A 260 18.78 1.42 10.55
CA PRO A 260 20.07 0.85 10.21
C PRO A 260 20.16 0.59 8.71
N GLN A 261 21.38 0.39 8.18
CA GLN A 261 21.54 -0.10 6.82
C GLN A 261 21.18 -1.58 6.74
N PRO A 262 20.56 -2.05 5.65
CA PRO A 262 20.26 -3.46 5.47
C PRO A 262 21.54 -4.31 5.49
N SER A 263 21.56 -5.38 6.27
CA SER A 263 22.71 -6.28 6.39
C SER A 263 22.71 -7.42 5.38
N GLY A 264 21.58 -7.65 4.69
CA GLY A 264 21.36 -8.78 3.76
C GLY A 264 21.78 -8.53 2.32
N GLU A 265 22.56 -7.47 2.03
CA GLU A 265 22.92 -7.12 0.66
C GLU A 265 23.82 -8.16 -0.03
N GLY A 266 23.34 -8.67 -1.17
CA GLY A 266 24.20 -9.05 -2.28
C GLY A 266 24.55 -10.51 -2.47
N LYS A 267 23.89 -11.48 -1.82
CA LYS A 267 24.10 -12.90 -2.12
C LYS A 267 22.86 -13.57 -2.69
N ALA A 268 22.94 -14.00 -3.94
CA ALA A 268 21.92 -14.85 -4.53
C ALA A 268 21.69 -16.11 -3.69
N ALA A 269 20.44 -16.36 -3.34
CA ALA A 269 20.03 -17.57 -2.63
C ALA A 269 18.57 -17.91 -2.96
N ILE A 270 18.25 -19.19 -2.91
CA ILE A 270 16.89 -19.71 -3.09
C ILE A 270 16.45 -20.32 -1.76
N TYR A 271 15.46 -19.71 -1.14
CA TYR A 271 14.82 -20.23 0.08
C TYR A 271 13.54 -20.98 -0.29
N LEU A 272 13.48 -22.25 0.10
CA LEU A 272 12.34 -23.13 -0.14
C LEU A 272 11.60 -23.40 1.15
N ILE A 273 10.29 -23.23 1.11
CA ILE A 273 9.40 -23.53 2.23
C ILE A 273 8.39 -24.57 1.78
N ASP A 274 8.36 -25.69 2.52
CA ASP A 274 7.54 -26.81 2.13
C ASP A 274 6.06 -26.59 2.41
N LYS A 275 5.27 -26.83 1.37
CA LYS A 275 3.82 -26.93 1.43
C LYS A 275 3.43 -28.14 0.60
N PRO A 276 3.43 -29.34 1.21
CA PRO A 276 3.23 -30.60 0.48
C PRO A 276 1.95 -30.60 -0.34
N GLN A 277 2.02 -31.14 -1.55
CA GLN A 277 0.88 -31.24 -2.50
C GLN A 277 0.28 -29.89 -2.93
N ALA A 278 0.96 -28.76 -2.70
CA ALA A 278 0.50 -27.48 -3.20
C ALA A 278 0.44 -27.47 -4.72
N ALA A 279 -0.73 -27.15 -5.29
CA ALA A 279 -0.93 -27.04 -6.73
C ALA A 279 -0.18 -25.86 -7.36
N GLN A 280 0.22 -24.87 -6.54
CA GLN A 280 0.95 -23.68 -6.94
C GLN A 280 2.08 -23.38 -5.97
N SER A 281 3.17 -22.83 -6.52
CA SER A 281 4.26 -22.21 -5.76
C SER A 281 4.06 -20.70 -5.69
N GLN A 282 4.11 -20.13 -4.48
CA GLN A 282 4.18 -18.68 -4.28
C GLN A 282 5.63 -18.24 -4.36
N ILE A 283 5.96 -17.40 -5.35
CA ILE A 283 7.33 -16.99 -5.65
C ILE A 283 7.51 -15.49 -5.35
N ARG A 284 8.67 -15.17 -4.77
CA ARG A 284 9.20 -13.81 -4.63
C ARG A 284 10.61 -13.81 -5.19
N VAL A 285 10.90 -12.88 -6.11
CA VAL A 285 12.25 -12.64 -6.62
C VAL A 285 12.55 -11.17 -6.44
N GLY A 286 13.63 -10.83 -5.74
CA GLY A 286 13.90 -9.42 -5.51
C GLY A 286 15.14 -9.13 -4.68
N GLN A 287 15.27 -7.87 -4.31
CA GLN A 287 16.44 -7.31 -3.65
C GLN A 287 16.04 -6.10 -2.79
N VAL A 288 16.96 -5.56 -1.99
CA VAL A 288 16.81 -4.24 -1.41
C VAL A 288 16.69 -3.23 -2.56
N GLY A 289 15.64 -2.41 -2.51
CA GLY A 289 15.33 -1.41 -3.52
C GLY A 289 15.73 -0.01 -3.08
N LEU A 290 14.78 0.93 -3.08
CA LEU A 290 15.05 2.35 -2.92
C LEU A 290 14.20 2.99 -1.83
N SER A 291 14.70 4.08 -1.25
CA SER A 291 13.90 4.96 -0.40
C SER A 291 12.96 5.83 -1.24
N ARG A 292 11.89 6.33 -0.62
CA ARG A 292 10.92 7.21 -1.31
C ARG A 292 11.52 8.52 -1.79
N ASN A 293 12.55 9.02 -1.11
CA ASN A 293 13.21 10.29 -1.44
C ASN A 293 14.34 10.15 -2.47
N THR A 294 14.37 9.03 -3.20
CA THR A 294 15.33 8.86 -4.30
C THR A 294 15.06 9.85 -5.45
N VAL A 295 16.13 10.39 -6.02
CA VAL A 295 16.04 11.24 -7.23
C VAL A 295 15.60 10.45 -8.46
N ASP A 296 15.76 9.13 -8.44
CA ASP A 296 15.38 8.21 -9.52
C ASP A 296 13.91 7.75 -9.43
N TYR A 297 13.08 8.34 -8.54
CA TYR A 297 11.70 7.90 -8.30
C TYR A 297 10.88 7.77 -9.60
N PHE A 298 10.82 8.82 -10.42
CA PHE A 298 10.01 8.82 -11.63
C PHE A 298 10.53 7.85 -12.70
N PRO A 299 11.84 7.84 -13.05
CA PRO A 299 12.37 6.84 -13.97
C PRO A 299 12.15 5.39 -13.48
N VAL A 300 12.33 5.12 -12.18
CA VAL A 300 12.09 3.79 -11.59
C VAL A 300 10.60 3.42 -11.62
N THR A 301 9.70 4.37 -11.40
CA THR A 301 8.25 4.13 -11.51
C THR A 301 7.83 3.77 -12.93
N VAL A 302 8.34 4.49 -13.94
CA VAL A 302 8.10 4.17 -15.36
C VAL A 302 8.70 2.81 -15.72
N MET A 303 9.95 2.56 -15.34
CA MET A 303 10.64 1.28 -15.53
C MET A 303 9.84 0.11 -14.96
N ASN A 304 9.39 0.23 -13.71
CA ASN A 304 8.62 -0.82 -13.06
C ASN A 304 7.25 -1.05 -13.70
N THR A 305 6.61 0.02 -14.21
CA THR A 305 5.33 -0.11 -14.94
C THR A 305 5.50 -0.96 -16.20
N ILE A 306 6.61 -0.82 -16.92
CA ILE A 306 6.95 -1.65 -18.08
C ILE A 306 7.19 -3.09 -17.65
N LEU A 307 7.95 -3.32 -16.56
CA LEU A 307 8.33 -4.65 -16.11
C LEU A 307 7.14 -5.47 -15.60
N GLY A 308 6.44 -4.96 -14.57
CA GLY A 308 5.42 -5.71 -13.85
C GLY A 308 4.39 -4.87 -13.11
N GLY A 309 4.42 -3.53 -13.26
CA GLY A 309 3.52 -2.62 -12.54
C GLY A 309 2.11 -2.51 -13.11
N GLY A 310 1.83 -3.10 -14.27
CA GLY A 310 0.54 -3.07 -14.93
C GLY A 310 0.11 -4.43 -15.47
N PHE A 311 -1.19 -4.57 -15.76
CA PHE A 311 -1.73 -5.82 -16.31
C PHE A 311 -1.12 -6.21 -17.67
N SER A 312 -0.79 -5.24 -18.52
CA SER A 312 -0.16 -5.46 -19.83
C SER A 312 1.38 -5.36 -19.77
N SER A 313 1.98 -5.48 -18.60
CA SER A 313 3.43 -5.46 -18.39
C SER A 313 4.13 -6.69 -18.99
N ARG A 314 5.46 -6.57 -19.16
CA ARG A 314 6.29 -7.66 -19.75
C ARG A 314 6.17 -8.97 -18.98
N LEU A 315 6.17 -8.94 -17.65
CA LEU A 315 6.01 -10.14 -16.82
C LEU A 315 4.67 -10.83 -17.04
N ASN A 316 3.56 -10.08 -17.04
CA ASN A 316 2.25 -10.66 -17.30
C ASN A 316 2.12 -11.17 -18.73
N TRP A 317 2.62 -10.41 -19.70
CA TRP A 317 2.59 -10.84 -21.08
C TRP A 317 3.35 -12.16 -21.30
N ASN A 318 4.58 -12.29 -20.77
CA ASN A 318 5.38 -13.49 -20.89
C ASN A 318 4.74 -14.66 -20.10
N LEU A 319 4.59 -14.50 -18.79
CA LEU A 319 4.28 -15.60 -17.87
C LEU A 319 2.80 -16.00 -17.87
N ARG A 320 1.90 -15.03 -18.08
CA ARG A 320 0.46 -15.29 -18.11
C ARG A 320 -0.04 -15.53 -19.53
N GLU A 321 0.15 -14.57 -20.45
CA GLU A 321 -0.51 -14.63 -21.77
C GLU A 321 0.20 -15.62 -22.70
N GLN A 322 1.53 -15.58 -22.80
CA GLN A 322 2.26 -16.47 -23.72
C GLN A 322 2.43 -17.88 -23.17
N LYS A 323 2.76 -18.04 -21.89
CA LYS A 323 3.14 -19.32 -21.28
C LYS A 323 2.04 -19.97 -20.46
N GLY A 324 1.05 -19.22 -19.98
CA GLY A 324 -0.02 -19.73 -19.14
C GLY A 324 0.45 -20.32 -17.81
N TYR A 325 1.58 -19.84 -17.26
CA TYR A 325 2.16 -20.37 -16.03
C TYR A 325 1.46 -19.89 -14.77
N THR A 326 0.80 -18.74 -14.85
CA THR A 326 0.12 -18.03 -13.73
C THR A 326 -1.16 -17.36 -14.20
N TYR A 327 -2.05 -17.03 -13.25
CA TYR A 327 -3.17 -16.13 -13.46
C TYR A 327 -2.76 -14.65 -13.40
N GLY A 328 -1.61 -14.35 -12.82
CA GLY A 328 -1.06 -13.00 -12.74
C GLY A 328 0.25 -12.95 -11.97
N THR A 329 1.11 -12.05 -12.41
CA THR A 329 2.38 -11.75 -11.77
C THR A 329 2.63 -10.24 -11.88
N GLY A 330 3.41 -9.70 -10.98
CA GLY A 330 3.74 -8.29 -10.98
C GLY A 330 5.10 -8.00 -10.37
N SER A 331 5.54 -6.75 -10.49
CA SER A 331 6.71 -6.24 -9.79
C SER A 331 6.41 -4.90 -9.14
N GLY A 332 7.17 -4.57 -8.09
CA GLY A 332 7.02 -3.30 -7.40
C GLY A 332 8.24 -2.90 -6.58
N PHE A 333 8.48 -1.60 -6.52
CA PHE A 333 9.31 -0.98 -5.51
C PHE A 333 8.40 -0.51 -4.37
N GLN A 334 8.54 -1.12 -3.21
CA GLN A 334 7.83 -0.66 -2.02
C GLN A 334 8.63 0.46 -1.37
N PHE A 335 8.46 1.66 -1.89
CA PHE A 335 9.16 2.84 -1.37
C PHE A 335 8.81 3.09 0.10
N ARG A 336 9.84 3.31 0.92
CA ARG A 336 9.75 3.59 2.36
C ARG A 336 10.66 4.77 2.73
N LYS A 337 10.68 5.19 3.98
CA LYS A 337 11.65 6.20 4.48
C LYS A 337 13.10 5.75 4.25
N GLY A 338 13.41 4.50 4.59
CA GLY A 338 14.65 3.83 4.18
C GLY A 338 14.49 3.09 2.85
N ALA A 339 15.52 2.35 2.44
CA ALA A 339 15.48 1.54 1.23
C ALA A 339 14.46 0.39 1.39
N GLY A 340 13.30 0.53 0.80
CA GLY A 340 12.28 -0.51 0.74
C GLY A 340 12.63 -1.59 -0.30
N PRO A 341 11.93 -2.73 -0.35
CA PRO A 341 12.26 -3.81 -1.27
C PRO A 341 11.79 -3.53 -2.69
N PHE A 342 12.56 -4.03 -3.67
CA PHE A 342 12.06 -4.37 -4.99
C PHE A 342 11.73 -5.87 -5.01
N SER A 343 10.56 -6.24 -5.50
CA SER A 343 10.21 -7.65 -5.69
C SER A 343 9.28 -7.87 -6.86
N THR A 344 9.42 -9.04 -7.50
CA THR A 344 8.39 -9.64 -8.32
C THR A 344 7.60 -10.64 -7.48
N THR A 345 6.32 -10.79 -7.76
CA THR A 345 5.40 -11.64 -6.98
C THR A 345 4.47 -12.39 -7.91
N GLY A 346 4.17 -13.66 -7.59
CA GLY A 346 3.19 -14.45 -8.33
C GLY A 346 2.96 -15.82 -7.73
N GLY A 347 1.78 -16.41 -8.04
CA GLY A 347 1.48 -17.81 -7.81
C GLY A 347 1.56 -18.56 -9.14
N PHE A 348 2.40 -19.58 -9.23
CA PHE A 348 2.68 -20.32 -10.45
C PHE A 348 2.37 -21.80 -10.27
N ARG A 349 1.93 -22.47 -11.32
CA ARG A 349 1.70 -23.92 -11.24
C ARG A 349 3.00 -24.63 -10.81
N THR A 350 2.89 -25.59 -9.91
CA THR A 350 4.05 -26.29 -9.30
C THR A 350 4.99 -26.88 -10.34
N ASN A 351 4.47 -27.47 -11.42
CA ASN A 351 5.26 -28.11 -12.46
C ASN A 351 6.04 -27.16 -13.38
N VAL A 352 5.89 -25.85 -13.24
CA VAL A 352 6.61 -24.81 -14.01
C VAL A 352 7.29 -23.78 -13.12
N THR A 353 7.51 -24.11 -11.85
CA THR A 353 8.11 -23.21 -10.86
C THR A 353 9.51 -22.73 -11.27
N ASP A 354 10.39 -23.64 -11.70
CA ASP A 354 11.74 -23.34 -12.19
C ASP A 354 11.71 -22.47 -13.45
N SER A 355 10.89 -22.84 -14.41
CA SER A 355 10.71 -22.09 -15.66
C SER A 355 10.16 -20.68 -15.37
N SER A 356 9.26 -20.53 -14.39
CA SER A 356 8.71 -19.24 -14.00
C SER A 356 9.78 -18.33 -13.37
N VAL A 357 10.65 -18.88 -12.54
CA VAL A 357 11.79 -18.14 -11.98
C VAL A 357 12.77 -17.73 -13.08
N MET A 358 13.13 -18.64 -13.98
CA MET A 358 14.04 -18.33 -15.09
C MET A 358 13.50 -17.23 -15.99
N GLU A 359 12.21 -17.30 -16.37
CA GLU A 359 11.60 -16.28 -17.22
C GLU A 359 11.49 -14.93 -16.49
N THR A 360 11.20 -14.95 -15.19
CA THR A 360 11.19 -13.72 -14.36
C THR A 360 12.57 -13.05 -14.36
N LEU A 361 13.63 -13.80 -14.08
CA LEU A 361 15.01 -13.28 -14.10
C LEU A 361 15.41 -12.81 -15.51
N LYS A 362 14.98 -13.52 -16.55
CA LYS A 362 15.23 -13.15 -17.95
C LYS A 362 14.56 -11.82 -18.32
N GLU A 363 13.30 -11.58 -17.93
CA GLU A 363 12.63 -10.30 -18.19
C GLU A 363 13.28 -9.14 -17.41
N ILE A 364 13.71 -9.36 -16.17
CA ILE A 364 14.45 -8.35 -15.40
C ILE A 364 15.79 -8.05 -16.07
N LYS A 365 16.53 -9.08 -16.49
CA LYS A 365 17.80 -8.92 -17.20
C LYS A 365 17.60 -8.21 -18.53
N ARG A 366 16.59 -8.60 -19.29
CA ARG A 366 16.26 -7.95 -20.57
C ARG A 366 15.95 -6.46 -20.39
N LEU A 367 15.19 -6.10 -19.35
CA LEU A 367 14.89 -4.68 -19.05
C LEU A 367 16.15 -3.88 -18.70
N ARG A 368 17.14 -4.53 -18.05
CA ARG A 368 18.42 -3.91 -17.71
C ARG A 368 19.35 -3.79 -18.94
N ASP A 369 19.43 -4.82 -19.76
CA ASP A 369 20.45 -4.94 -20.79
C ASP A 369 20.00 -4.34 -22.14
N GLU A 370 18.69 -4.26 -22.40
CA GLU A 370 18.12 -3.76 -23.64
C GLU A 370 17.43 -2.39 -23.45
N GLU A 371 17.40 -1.58 -24.46
CA GLU A 371 16.60 -0.35 -24.48
C GLU A 371 15.11 -0.70 -24.63
N VAL A 372 14.25 0.00 -23.91
CA VAL A 372 12.81 -0.20 -24.01
C VAL A 372 12.27 0.39 -25.31
N SER A 373 11.26 -0.25 -25.91
CA SER A 373 10.63 0.26 -27.11
C SER A 373 9.86 1.56 -26.82
N GLU A 374 9.71 2.40 -27.86
CA GLU A 374 8.91 3.61 -27.76
C GLU A 374 7.45 3.31 -27.38
N SER A 375 6.93 2.17 -27.83
CA SER A 375 5.58 1.71 -27.48
C SER A 375 5.45 1.33 -26.00
N ASP A 376 6.45 0.63 -25.43
CA ASP A 376 6.47 0.28 -24.00
C ASP A 376 6.55 1.54 -23.13
N LEU A 377 7.43 2.48 -23.52
CA LEU A 377 7.61 3.73 -22.81
C LEU A 377 6.32 4.57 -22.83
N ARG A 378 5.70 4.72 -23.98
CA ARG A 378 4.43 5.44 -24.14
C ARG A 378 3.33 4.80 -23.32
N PHE A 379 3.18 3.46 -23.41
CA PHE A 379 2.20 2.74 -22.61
C PHE A 379 2.36 3.00 -21.09
N ALA A 380 3.60 2.93 -20.58
CA ALA A 380 3.85 3.17 -19.17
C ALA A 380 3.53 4.60 -18.73
N LYS A 381 3.90 5.60 -19.54
CA LYS A 381 3.57 7.00 -19.28
C LYS A 381 2.06 7.23 -19.31
N ASP A 382 1.37 6.78 -20.35
CA ASP A 382 -0.09 6.90 -20.48
C ASP A 382 -0.80 6.22 -19.29
N PHE A 383 -0.34 5.04 -18.88
CA PHE A 383 -0.91 4.34 -17.73
C PHE A 383 -0.78 5.16 -16.43
N LEU A 384 0.41 5.68 -16.15
CA LEU A 384 0.69 6.46 -14.93
C LEU A 384 -0.04 7.81 -14.94
N THR A 385 0.02 8.56 -16.04
CA THR A 385 -0.57 9.89 -16.11
C THR A 385 -2.10 9.87 -16.12
N ARG A 386 -2.71 8.81 -16.67
CA ARG A 386 -4.18 8.65 -16.64
C ARG A 386 -4.69 8.08 -15.33
N SER A 387 -3.89 7.26 -14.67
CA SER A 387 -4.29 6.67 -13.39
C SER A 387 -4.23 7.66 -12.23
N VAL A 388 -3.36 8.67 -12.29
CA VAL A 388 -3.19 9.63 -11.18
C VAL A 388 -4.46 10.44 -10.90
N ALA A 389 -5.27 10.76 -11.93
CA ALA A 389 -6.52 11.50 -11.73
C ALA A 389 -7.47 10.79 -10.77
N ARG A 390 -7.56 9.45 -10.85
CA ARG A 390 -8.41 8.65 -9.95
C ARG A 390 -8.00 8.73 -8.48
N ALA A 391 -6.74 9.07 -8.22
CA ALA A 391 -6.25 9.20 -6.85
C ALA A 391 -6.77 10.46 -6.12
N PHE A 392 -7.54 11.31 -6.82
CA PHE A 392 -8.13 12.55 -6.31
C PHE A 392 -9.66 12.62 -6.47
N GLU A 393 -10.32 11.48 -6.69
CA GLU A 393 -11.78 11.44 -6.92
C GLU A 393 -12.62 11.49 -5.64
N THR A 394 -12.11 10.98 -4.53
CA THR A 394 -12.85 10.91 -3.27
C THR A 394 -12.07 11.54 -2.12
N PRO A 395 -12.75 12.03 -1.05
CA PRO A 395 -12.09 12.58 0.14
C PRO A 395 -11.02 11.66 0.73
N GLY A 396 -11.31 10.36 0.84
CA GLY A 396 -10.36 9.38 1.38
C GLY A 396 -9.14 9.18 0.48
N GLN A 397 -9.32 9.18 -0.85
CA GLN A 397 -8.20 9.07 -1.80
C GLN A 397 -7.31 10.33 -1.72
N ILE A 398 -7.91 11.52 -1.70
CA ILE A 398 -7.17 12.78 -1.55
C ILE A 398 -6.39 12.77 -0.24
N ALA A 399 -7.02 12.42 0.89
CA ALA A 399 -6.36 12.31 2.18
C ALA A 399 -5.18 11.31 2.15
N GLY A 400 -5.33 10.17 1.47
CA GLY A 400 -4.27 9.19 1.28
C GLY A 400 -3.08 9.72 0.49
N GLN A 401 -3.30 10.53 -0.57
CA GLN A 401 -2.22 11.18 -1.31
C GLN A 401 -1.48 12.22 -0.45
N LEU A 402 -2.22 13.02 0.32
CA LEU A 402 -1.63 14.00 1.24
C LEU A 402 -0.86 13.31 2.38
N ALA A 403 -1.34 12.14 2.86
CA ALA A 403 -0.62 11.35 3.85
C ALA A 403 0.76 10.91 3.34
N ASN A 404 0.88 10.56 2.06
CA ASN A 404 2.18 10.25 1.44
C ASN A 404 3.11 11.48 1.39
N LEU A 405 2.57 12.69 1.09
CA LEU A 405 3.37 13.92 1.14
C LEU A 405 3.95 14.13 2.53
N VAL A 406 3.10 14.01 3.55
CA VAL A 406 3.49 14.20 4.96
C VAL A 406 4.49 13.15 5.41
N LEU A 407 4.18 11.87 5.19
CA LEU A 407 4.97 10.75 5.70
C LEU A 407 6.40 10.72 5.14
N TYR A 408 6.54 11.08 3.86
CA TYR A 408 7.83 11.06 3.17
C TYR A 408 8.47 12.43 2.99
N GLY A 409 7.88 13.50 3.55
CA GLY A 409 8.41 14.85 3.45
C GLY A 409 8.55 15.34 2.00
N LEU A 410 7.59 15.00 1.15
CA LEU A 410 7.61 15.41 -0.24
C LEU A 410 7.28 16.91 -0.38
N PRO A 411 7.78 17.58 -1.43
CA PRO A 411 7.51 19.01 -1.61
C PRO A 411 6.04 19.29 -1.86
N ASP A 412 5.56 20.46 -1.44
CA ASP A 412 4.15 20.86 -1.54
C ASP A 412 3.60 20.84 -2.97
N ASN A 413 4.44 21.18 -3.94
CA ASN A 413 4.10 21.17 -5.37
C ASN A 413 4.35 19.81 -6.05
N TYR A 414 4.50 18.74 -5.29
CA TYR A 414 4.81 17.41 -5.81
C TYR A 414 3.81 16.97 -6.89
N PHE A 415 2.52 17.15 -6.63
CA PHE A 415 1.48 16.75 -7.59
C PHE A 415 1.36 17.69 -8.77
N ASP A 416 1.69 18.98 -8.62
CA ASP A 416 1.70 19.97 -9.74
C ASP A 416 2.67 19.57 -10.83
N THR A 417 3.77 18.92 -10.46
CA THR A 417 4.84 18.51 -11.38
C THR A 417 4.81 17.01 -11.72
N TYR A 418 3.93 16.22 -11.09
CA TYR A 418 3.94 14.76 -11.22
C TYR A 418 3.85 14.28 -12.67
N ILE A 419 2.81 14.74 -13.40
CA ILE A 419 2.61 14.37 -14.81
C ILE A 419 3.82 14.80 -15.66
N GLN A 420 4.30 16.03 -15.47
CA GLN A 420 5.46 16.53 -16.21
C GLN A 420 6.72 15.70 -15.95
N ASN A 421 6.93 15.25 -14.71
CA ASN A 421 8.09 14.43 -14.36
C ASN A 421 7.99 13.02 -14.97
N ILE A 422 6.80 12.44 -15.07
CA ILE A 422 6.59 11.18 -15.80
C ILE A 422 6.85 11.39 -17.30
N GLU A 423 6.31 12.46 -17.89
CA GLU A 423 6.47 12.72 -19.33
C GLU A 423 7.93 13.00 -19.75
N LYS A 424 8.74 13.56 -18.88
CA LYS A 424 10.17 13.81 -19.12
C LYS A 424 11.02 12.54 -19.17
N VAL A 425 10.56 11.42 -18.61
CA VAL A 425 11.34 10.18 -18.56
C VAL A 425 11.60 9.67 -19.99
N THR A 426 12.85 9.40 -20.33
CA THR A 426 13.28 8.87 -21.62
C THR A 426 13.57 7.37 -21.55
N ALA A 427 13.68 6.69 -22.69
CA ALA A 427 14.12 5.30 -22.76
C ALA A 427 15.54 5.13 -22.15
N ASN A 428 16.42 6.10 -22.37
CA ASN A 428 17.75 6.13 -21.77
C ASN A 428 17.70 6.25 -20.25
N ASP A 429 16.76 7.03 -19.68
CA ASP A 429 16.57 7.09 -18.22
C ASP A 429 16.11 5.75 -17.65
N VAL A 430 15.17 5.08 -18.34
CA VAL A 430 14.72 3.73 -17.96
C VAL A 430 15.89 2.75 -17.96
N LYS A 431 16.71 2.74 -19.00
CA LYS A 431 17.90 1.89 -19.09
C LYS A 431 18.90 2.20 -17.98
N ARG A 432 19.24 3.45 -17.78
CA ARG A 432 20.15 3.94 -16.73
C ARG A 432 19.73 3.44 -15.34
N VAL A 433 18.45 3.62 -14.99
CA VAL A 433 17.97 3.19 -13.65
C VAL A 433 17.86 1.67 -13.54
N ALA A 434 17.56 0.95 -14.63
CA ALA A 434 17.58 -0.50 -14.66
C ALA A 434 19.00 -1.04 -14.41
N GLU A 435 20.01 -0.51 -15.11
CA GLU A 435 21.42 -0.88 -14.91
C GLU A 435 21.91 -0.57 -13.50
N ARG A 436 21.50 0.57 -12.95
CA ARG A 436 21.91 1.01 -11.61
C ARG A 436 21.27 0.21 -10.50
N HIS A 437 19.96 -0.06 -10.62
CA HIS A 437 19.14 -0.51 -9.50
C HIS A 437 18.63 -1.95 -9.62
N LEU A 438 18.83 -2.65 -10.74
CA LEU A 438 18.45 -4.06 -10.87
C LEU A 438 19.69 -4.94 -11.00
N LYS A 439 19.84 -5.89 -10.07
CA LYS A 439 20.97 -6.83 -10.02
C LYS A 439 20.42 -8.26 -10.02
N PRO A 440 19.85 -8.74 -11.15
CA PRO A 440 19.17 -10.03 -11.22
C PRO A 440 20.07 -11.20 -10.76
N GLU A 441 21.36 -11.10 -10.94
CA GLU A 441 22.37 -12.08 -10.50
C GLU A 441 22.48 -12.22 -8.98
N ASN A 442 22.05 -11.20 -8.22
CA ASN A 442 22.15 -11.15 -6.75
C ASN A 442 20.79 -11.20 -6.06
N MET A 443 19.70 -11.36 -6.82
CA MET A 443 18.36 -11.34 -6.24
C MET A 443 18.11 -12.56 -5.35
N LEU A 444 17.40 -12.30 -4.25
CA LEU A 444 16.88 -13.31 -3.37
C LEU A 444 15.64 -13.96 -4.01
N ILE A 445 15.54 -15.29 -3.94
CA ILE A 445 14.36 -16.04 -4.36
C ILE A 445 13.75 -16.73 -3.14
N VAL A 446 12.46 -16.58 -2.95
CA VAL A 446 11.67 -17.34 -1.98
C VAL A 446 10.58 -18.07 -2.74
N ALA A 447 10.48 -19.39 -2.54
CA ALA A 447 9.42 -20.22 -3.12
C ALA A 447 8.76 -21.06 -2.02
N VAL A 448 7.46 -20.83 -1.84
CA VAL A 448 6.60 -21.62 -0.94
C VAL A 448 5.74 -22.55 -1.80
N GLY A 449 5.98 -23.86 -1.70
CA GLY A 449 5.30 -24.86 -2.53
C GLY A 449 5.70 -26.28 -2.16
N ASP A 450 5.34 -27.25 -3.00
CA ASP A 450 5.73 -28.65 -2.82
C ASP A 450 7.23 -28.83 -3.12
N VAL A 451 8.05 -28.77 -2.07
CA VAL A 451 9.53 -28.83 -2.17
C VAL A 451 10.00 -30.11 -2.85
N ALA A 452 9.34 -31.25 -2.63
CA ALA A 452 9.69 -32.50 -3.28
C ALA A 452 9.61 -32.40 -4.82
N SER A 453 8.63 -31.64 -5.32
CA SER A 453 8.42 -31.43 -6.75
C SER A 453 9.32 -30.34 -7.35
N ILE A 454 9.61 -29.24 -6.61
CA ILE A 454 10.24 -28.04 -7.19
C ILE A 454 11.75 -27.94 -6.97
N ARG A 455 12.31 -28.60 -5.93
CA ARG A 455 13.71 -28.45 -5.52
C ARG A 455 14.70 -28.79 -6.62
N SER A 456 14.49 -29.91 -7.33
CA SER A 456 15.40 -30.37 -8.39
C SER A 456 15.44 -29.39 -9.57
N GLY A 457 14.28 -28.87 -10.00
CA GLY A 457 14.21 -27.89 -11.08
C GLY A 457 14.89 -26.57 -10.71
N LEU A 458 14.58 -26.04 -9.52
CA LEU A 458 15.20 -24.81 -9.02
C LEU A 458 16.72 -24.94 -8.84
N GLY A 459 17.22 -26.12 -8.48
CA GLY A 459 18.67 -26.39 -8.38
C GLY A 459 19.41 -26.27 -9.72
N LYS A 460 18.75 -26.58 -10.83
CA LYS A 460 19.32 -26.49 -12.17
C LYS A 460 19.44 -25.05 -12.69
N ILE A 461 18.76 -24.09 -12.08
CA ILE A 461 18.85 -22.67 -12.47
C ILE A 461 20.26 -22.12 -12.21
N GLY A 462 20.98 -22.65 -11.21
CA GLY A 462 22.31 -22.15 -10.86
C GLY A 462 22.33 -20.77 -10.21
N HIS A 463 21.23 -20.38 -9.55
CA HIS A 463 21.06 -19.05 -8.91
C HIS A 463 21.37 -19.11 -7.40
N GLY A 464 22.65 -19.30 -7.06
CA GLY A 464 23.12 -19.35 -5.67
C GLY A 464 22.78 -20.66 -4.93
N SER A 465 22.89 -20.62 -3.60
CA SER A 465 22.62 -21.78 -2.72
C SER A 465 21.11 -21.98 -2.50
N ILE A 466 20.72 -23.26 -2.39
CA ILE A 466 19.37 -23.63 -1.99
C ILE A 466 19.35 -23.92 -0.49
N VAL A 467 18.43 -23.26 0.22
CA VAL A 467 18.22 -23.41 1.65
C VAL A 467 16.76 -23.78 1.90
N VAL A 468 16.52 -24.90 2.57
CA VAL A 468 15.15 -25.28 2.99
C VAL A 468 14.88 -24.68 4.36
N CYS A 469 13.71 -24.05 4.49
CA CYS A 469 13.26 -23.43 5.75
C CYS A 469 11.87 -23.92 6.15
N ASP A 470 11.57 -23.81 7.43
CA ASP A 470 10.20 -23.93 7.94
C ASP A 470 9.38 -22.66 7.61
N SER A 471 8.09 -22.66 8.00
CA SER A 471 7.19 -21.51 7.80
C SER A 471 7.55 -20.25 8.60
N GLU A 472 8.49 -20.36 9.54
CA GLU A 472 9.04 -19.25 10.34
C GLU A 472 10.40 -18.76 9.74
N GLY A 473 10.88 -19.39 8.66
CA GLY A 473 12.16 -19.05 8.01
C GLY A 473 13.40 -19.63 8.69
N LYS A 474 13.26 -20.55 9.64
CA LYS A 474 14.39 -21.27 10.24
C LYS A 474 14.87 -22.37 9.28
N VAL A 475 16.18 -22.50 9.15
CA VAL A 475 16.78 -23.54 8.30
C VAL A 475 16.43 -24.92 8.85
N VAL A 476 15.93 -25.78 7.97
CA VAL A 476 15.63 -27.19 8.25
C VAL A 476 16.74 -28.01 7.60
N ASN A 477 17.45 -28.81 8.40
CA ASN A 477 18.56 -29.68 7.94
C ASN A 477 18.02 -30.93 7.24
#